data_e880a1452c5cb3ba2fe621bcb66bb195
#
_entry.id   e880a1452c5cb3ba2fe621bcb66bb195
#
_cell.length_a   1.000
_cell.length_b   1.000
_cell.length_c   1.000
_cell.angle_alpha   90.00
_cell.angle_beta   90.00
_cell.angle_gamma   90.00
#
_symmetry.space_group_name_H-M   'P 1'
#
loop_
_entity.id
_entity.type
_entity.pdbx_description
1 polymer ?
#
loop_
_entity_poly.entity_id
_entity_poly.type
_entity_poly.pdbx_seq_one_letter_code
_entity_poly.pdbx_strand_id
1 'polypeptide(L)'
;LDAFKDKGYAVTGRDIALSWIGLIPVGWSAEELALRNIRSGMMPPESAKWNNPFNEWIGAQMRGAVCGMVAPGNPKLAAELAWKDGEVSHINNGILGEVFNAVMISMAFVNDDVKDVVKTAVSMIPTDSEYYSVISFAYDCCLKYGDWHDALAECEEKYKKYNWIHAYPNACCEIIALMYGEGNYEKTLNI
;
A
#
# COMPACT_ATOMS: atom_id res chain seq x y z
N LEU A 1 -6.00 -10.98 -9.60
CA LEU A 1 -7.35 -11.57 -9.58
C LEU A 1 -7.36 -13.04 -9.97
N ASP A 2 -6.60 -13.50 -10.98
CA ASP A 2 -6.63 -14.91 -11.41
C ASP A 2 -6.20 -15.86 -10.29
N ALA A 3 -5.13 -15.57 -9.57
CA ALA A 3 -4.72 -16.36 -8.42
C ALA A 3 -5.82 -16.46 -7.35
N PHE A 4 -6.57 -15.37 -7.12
CA PHE A 4 -7.72 -15.38 -6.21
C PHE A 4 -8.90 -16.21 -6.72
N LYS A 5 -9.15 -16.22 -8.03
CA LYS A 5 -10.20 -17.09 -8.63
C LYS A 5 -9.89 -18.57 -8.43
N ASP A 6 -8.61 -18.93 -8.56
CA ASP A 6 -8.19 -20.33 -8.49
C ASP A 6 -8.04 -20.84 -7.05
N LYS A 7 -7.57 -20.01 -6.15
CA LYS A 7 -7.17 -20.39 -4.77
C LYS A 7 -8.03 -19.79 -3.67
N GLY A 8 -8.89 -18.84 -4.01
CA GLY A 8 -9.64 -18.09 -2.99
C GLY A 8 -8.68 -17.43 -2.00
N TYR A 9 -9.06 -17.43 -0.73
CA TYR A 9 -8.25 -16.86 0.36
C TYR A 9 -7.03 -17.71 0.74
N ALA A 10 -6.93 -18.96 0.23
CA ALA A 10 -5.76 -19.80 0.42
C ALA A 10 -4.60 -19.45 -0.53
N VAL A 11 -4.74 -18.39 -1.33
CA VAL A 11 -3.69 -17.88 -2.21
C VAL A 11 -2.39 -17.63 -1.45
N THR A 12 -1.26 -17.89 -2.11
CA THR A 12 0.09 -17.63 -1.60
C THR A 12 0.83 -16.67 -2.52
N GLY A 13 1.89 -16.02 -2.02
CA GLY A 13 2.76 -15.20 -2.88
C GLY A 13 3.31 -15.99 -4.08
N ARG A 14 3.56 -17.30 -3.91
CA ARG A 14 3.97 -18.17 -5.02
C ARG A 14 2.89 -18.30 -6.09
N ASP A 15 1.61 -18.45 -5.73
CA ASP A 15 0.51 -18.55 -6.69
C ASP A 15 0.38 -17.24 -7.49
N ILE A 16 0.54 -16.10 -6.81
CA ILE A 16 0.53 -14.78 -7.45
C ILE A 16 1.73 -14.63 -8.40
N ALA A 17 2.93 -15.04 -7.98
CA ALA A 17 4.13 -15.00 -8.81
C ALA A 17 3.98 -15.87 -10.08
N LEU A 18 3.36 -17.03 -9.98
CA LEU A 18 3.08 -17.89 -11.15
C LEU A 18 2.10 -17.21 -12.11
N SER A 19 1.08 -16.52 -11.60
CA SER A 19 0.17 -15.72 -12.44
C SER A 19 0.92 -14.58 -13.14
N TRP A 20 1.88 -13.95 -12.48
CA TRP A 20 2.70 -12.90 -13.10
C TRP A 20 3.51 -13.41 -14.30
N ILE A 21 4.09 -14.61 -14.21
CA ILE A 21 4.84 -15.20 -15.33
C ILE A 21 3.98 -15.30 -16.59
N GLY A 22 2.72 -15.71 -16.43
CA GLY A 22 1.81 -15.95 -17.54
C GLY A 22 1.12 -14.69 -18.08
N LEU A 23 0.87 -13.69 -17.22
CA LEU A 23 -0.05 -12.61 -17.54
C LEU A 23 0.63 -11.23 -17.64
N ILE A 24 1.77 -11.01 -16.98
CA ILE A 24 2.45 -9.72 -16.99
C ILE A 24 3.59 -9.74 -17.99
N PRO A 25 3.46 -9.01 -19.10
CA PRO A 25 4.50 -9.00 -20.14
C PRO A 25 5.73 -8.19 -19.72
N VAL A 26 5.51 -7.09 -19.01
CA VAL A 26 6.54 -6.13 -18.56
C VAL A 26 6.11 -5.50 -17.25
N GLY A 27 7.04 -5.26 -16.36
CA GLY A 27 6.88 -4.50 -15.13
C GLY A 27 7.66 -3.18 -15.16
N TRP A 28 7.59 -2.43 -14.08
CA TRP A 28 8.39 -1.23 -13.84
C TRP A 28 9.05 -1.33 -12.47
N SER A 29 10.19 -0.67 -12.29
CA SER A 29 10.91 -0.59 -11.01
C SER A 29 10.93 -1.91 -10.21
N ALA A 30 10.36 -1.97 -9.03
CA ALA A 30 10.35 -3.15 -8.16
C ALA A 30 9.71 -4.38 -8.80
N GLU A 31 8.59 -4.18 -9.49
CA GLU A 31 7.85 -5.24 -10.16
C GLU A 31 8.60 -5.84 -11.34
N GLU A 32 9.30 -5.01 -12.11
CA GLU A 32 10.11 -5.51 -13.23
C GLU A 32 11.25 -6.38 -12.73
N LEU A 33 11.94 -5.95 -11.68
CA LEU A 33 13.05 -6.73 -11.14
C LEU A 33 12.55 -8.03 -10.48
N ALA A 34 11.44 -7.95 -9.74
CA ALA A 34 10.81 -9.14 -9.19
C ALA A 34 10.37 -10.12 -10.29
N LEU A 35 9.76 -9.63 -11.38
CA LEU A 35 9.32 -10.46 -12.50
C LEU A 35 10.50 -11.17 -13.18
N ARG A 36 11.63 -10.48 -13.37
CA ARG A 36 12.88 -11.10 -13.86
C ARG A 36 13.38 -12.20 -12.92
N ASN A 37 13.37 -11.92 -11.60
CA ASN A 37 13.77 -12.86 -10.57
C ASN A 37 12.89 -14.11 -10.61
N ILE A 38 11.57 -13.93 -10.67
CA ILE A 38 10.60 -15.03 -10.75
C ILE A 38 10.81 -15.87 -12.02
N ARG A 39 11.01 -15.22 -13.17
CA ARG A 39 11.30 -15.89 -14.45
C ARG A 39 12.61 -16.68 -14.45
N SER A 40 13.56 -16.28 -13.60
CA SER A 40 14.80 -17.04 -13.36
C SER A 40 14.66 -18.16 -12.34
N GLY A 41 13.47 -18.38 -11.79
CA GLY A 41 13.17 -19.43 -10.80
C GLY A 41 13.21 -18.98 -9.34
N MET A 42 13.48 -17.70 -9.07
CA MET A 42 13.52 -17.14 -7.73
C MET A 42 12.13 -16.70 -7.28
N MET A 43 11.51 -17.48 -6.40
CA MET A 43 10.13 -17.23 -5.93
C MET A 43 10.08 -16.27 -4.72
N PRO A 44 8.88 -15.69 -4.40
CA PRO A 44 8.69 -14.91 -3.19
C PRO A 44 9.07 -15.69 -1.92
N PRO A 45 9.60 -15.01 -0.90
CA PRO A 45 9.88 -13.57 -0.84
C PRO A 45 11.25 -13.15 -1.42
N GLU A 46 12.06 -14.08 -1.91
CA GLU A 46 13.41 -13.79 -2.43
C GLU A 46 13.34 -12.98 -3.73
N SER A 47 12.30 -13.15 -4.54
CA SER A 47 12.09 -12.37 -5.77
C SER A 47 12.04 -10.86 -5.52
N ALA A 48 11.52 -10.44 -4.37
CA ALA A 48 11.45 -9.05 -3.97
C ALA A 48 12.79 -8.46 -3.52
N LYS A 49 13.70 -9.31 -3.03
CA LYS A 49 14.94 -8.88 -2.37
C LYS A 49 16.13 -8.77 -3.33
N TRP A 50 16.25 -9.73 -4.24
CA TRP A 50 17.44 -9.87 -5.07
C TRP A 50 17.57 -8.75 -6.09
N ASN A 51 18.66 -7.96 -5.98
CA ASN A 51 18.96 -6.85 -6.87
C ASN A 51 17.78 -5.89 -7.14
N ASN A 52 16.94 -5.67 -6.13
CA ASN A 52 15.77 -4.83 -6.21
C ASN A 52 15.87 -3.61 -5.28
N PRO A 53 16.52 -2.52 -5.70
CA PRO A 53 16.65 -1.31 -4.88
C PRO A 53 15.36 -0.51 -4.75
N PHE A 54 14.29 -0.90 -5.45
CA PHE A 54 13.00 -0.22 -5.48
C PHE A 54 11.94 -0.89 -4.59
N ASN A 55 12.34 -1.86 -3.77
CA ASN A 55 11.44 -2.73 -3.01
C ASN A 55 10.67 -2.04 -1.86
N GLU A 56 10.87 -0.76 -1.62
CA GLU A 56 10.06 0.10 -0.74
C GLU A 56 9.40 1.28 -1.49
N TRP A 57 9.35 1.20 -2.83
CA TRP A 57 8.64 2.17 -3.65
C TRP A 57 7.13 1.90 -3.61
N ILE A 58 6.34 2.80 -4.23
CA ILE A 58 4.88 2.82 -4.12
C ILE A 58 4.16 1.63 -4.79
N GLY A 59 4.83 0.84 -5.61
CA GLY A 59 4.18 -0.15 -6.47
C GLY A 59 3.22 -1.11 -5.76
N ALA A 60 3.59 -1.64 -4.60
CA ALA A 60 2.72 -2.48 -3.79
C ALA A 60 1.52 -1.69 -3.23
N GLN A 61 1.77 -0.52 -2.65
CA GLN A 61 0.71 0.34 -2.12
C GLN A 61 -0.35 0.66 -3.18
N MET A 62 0.05 0.99 -4.41
CA MET A 62 -0.89 1.30 -5.50
C MET A 62 -1.83 0.14 -5.85
N ARG A 63 -1.36 -1.11 -5.81
CA ARG A 63 -2.14 -2.26 -6.25
C ARG A 63 -2.95 -2.96 -5.15
N GLY A 64 -2.70 -2.61 -3.88
CA GLY A 64 -3.31 -3.23 -2.69
C GLY A 64 -4.84 -3.16 -2.63
N ALA A 65 -5.45 -2.24 -3.38
CA ALA A 65 -6.90 -2.07 -3.42
C ALA A 65 -7.66 -3.38 -3.69
N VAL A 66 -7.13 -4.25 -4.56
CA VAL A 66 -7.76 -5.56 -4.88
C VAL A 66 -7.89 -6.43 -3.64
N CYS A 67 -6.89 -6.44 -2.76
CA CYS A 67 -6.92 -7.23 -1.53
C CYS A 67 -8.02 -6.76 -0.56
N GLY A 68 -8.25 -5.44 -0.49
CA GLY A 68 -9.38 -4.87 0.25
C GLY A 68 -10.74 -5.19 -0.37
N MET A 69 -10.86 -5.11 -1.70
CA MET A 69 -12.10 -5.38 -2.43
C MET A 69 -12.58 -6.84 -2.30
N VAL A 70 -11.67 -7.80 -2.19
CA VAL A 70 -12.04 -9.22 -2.01
C VAL A 70 -12.29 -9.61 -0.56
N ALA A 71 -12.05 -8.70 0.39
CA ALA A 71 -12.24 -8.89 1.81
C ALA A 71 -13.05 -7.75 2.46
N PRO A 72 -14.26 -7.41 1.97
CA PRO A 72 -15.04 -6.27 2.45
C PRO A 72 -15.38 -6.43 3.94
N GLY A 73 -15.11 -5.40 4.75
CA GLY A 73 -15.39 -5.39 6.18
C GLY A 73 -14.53 -6.38 7.00
N ASN A 74 -13.49 -6.97 6.39
CA ASN A 74 -12.58 -7.86 7.09
C ASN A 74 -11.12 -7.38 6.95
N PRO A 75 -10.73 -6.36 7.73
CA PRO A 75 -9.43 -5.72 7.60
C PRO A 75 -8.25 -6.67 7.88
N LYS A 76 -8.45 -7.68 8.74
CA LYS A 76 -7.40 -8.68 9.02
C LYS A 76 -7.13 -9.56 7.80
N LEU A 77 -8.17 -10.02 7.14
CA LEU A 77 -8.04 -10.80 5.91
C LEU A 77 -7.45 -9.95 4.79
N ALA A 78 -7.90 -8.70 4.63
CA ALA A 78 -7.35 -7.76 3.66
C ALA A 78 -5.83 -7.56 3.86
N ALA A 79 -5.40 -7.36 5.10
CA ALA A 79 -3.99 -7.22 5.47
C ALA A 79 -3.18 -8.49 5.15
N GLU A 80 -3.72 -9.67 5.45
CA GLU A 80 -3.07 -10.95 5.17
C GLU A 80 -2.90 -11.18 3.65
N LEU A 81 -3.92 -10.88 2.86
CA LEU A 81 -3.88 -11.01 1.41
C LEU A 81 -2.91 -10.00 0.77
N ALA A 82 -2.91 -8.76 1.26
CA ALA A 82 -1.97 -7.72 0.82
C ALA A 82 -0.52 -8.10 1.13
N TRP A 83 -0.26 -8.69 2.29
CA TRP A 83 1.08 -9.20 2.61
C TRP A 83 1.56 -10.23 1.60
N LYS A 84 0.68 -11.20 1.25
CA LYS A 84 0.99 -12.25 0.28
C LYS A 84 1.21 -11.72 -1.15
N ASP A 85 0.51 -10.65 -1.53
CA ASP A 85 0.75 -9.99 -2.82
C ASP A 85 2.01 -9.13 -2.78
N GLY A 86 2.19 -8.35 -1.75
CA GLY A 86 3.32 -7.44 -1.58
C GLY A 86 4.67 -8.15 -1.59
N GLU A 87 4.79 -9.29 -0.91
CA GLU A 87 6.03 -10.06 -0.82
C GLU A 87 6.58 -10.57 -2.16
N VAL A 88 5.77 -10.51 -3.22
CA VAL A 88 6.19 -10.87 -4.58
C VAL A 88 7.27 -9.93 -5.11
N SER A 89 7.16 -8.63 -4.81
CA SER A 89 8.03 -7.59 -5.37
C SER A 89 8.56 -6.56 -4.37
N HIS A 90 8.00 -6.52 -3.17
CA HIS A 90 8.34 -5.53 -2.14
C HIS A 90 8.76 -6.20 -0.83
N ILE A 91 9.38 -5.41 0.06
CA ILE A 91 9.77 -5.84 1.41
C ILE A 91 9.39 -4.75 2.43
N ASN A 92 9.43 -5.10 3.71
CA ASN A 92 9.32 -4.17 4.83
C ASN A 92 8.21 -3.11 4.63
N ASN A 93 8.61 -1.83 4.60
CA ASN A 93 7.70 -0.70 4.50
C ASN A 93 6.94 -0.63 3.15
N GLY A 94 7.49 -1.19 2.08
CA GLY A 94 6.78 -1.33 0.80
C GLY A 94 5.56 -2.25 0.91
N ILE A 95 5.68 -3.38 1.63
CA ILE A 95 4.53 -4.28 1.92
C ILE A 95 3.54 -3.60 2.86
N LEU A 96 4.03 -2.88 3.90
CA LEU A 96 3.14 -2.19 4.84
C LEU A 96 2.28 -1.13 4.13
N GLY A 97 2.78 -0.50 3.06
CA GLY A 97 1.99 0.38 2.22
C GLY A 97 0.80 -0.33 1.56
N GLU A 98 1.03 -1.53 1.06
CA GLU A 98 -0.04 -2.35 0.49
C GLU A 98 -1.06 -2.77 1.53
N VAL A 99 -0.59 -3.21 2.71
CA VAL A 99 -1.46 -3.56 3.84
C VAL A 99 -2.33 -2.37 4.25
N PHE A 100 -1.75 -1.19 4.36
CA PHE A 100 -2.46 0.04 4.71
C PHE A 100 -3.61 0.33 3.75
N ASN A 101 -3.34 0.33 2.44
CA ASN A 101 -4.35 0.54 1.41
C ASN A 101 -5.43 -0.54 1.41
N ALA A 102 -5.04 -1.81 1.49
CA ALA A 102 -6.00 -2.91 1.51
C ALA A 102 -6.97 -2.81 2.70
N VAL A 103 -6.45 -2.44 3.87
CA VAL A 103 -7.28 -2.24 5.07
C VAL A 103 -8.25 -1.08 4.89
N MET A 104 -7.80 0.07 4.36
CA MET A 104 -8.67 1.21 4.09
C MET A 104 -9.80 0.83 3.13
N ILE A 105 -9.49 0.19 2.01
CA ILE A 105 -10.48 -0.26 1.04
C ILE A 105 -11.47 -1.27 1.66
N SER A 106 -10.98 -2.24 2.42
CA SER A 106 -11.82 -3.20 3.12
C SER A 106 -12.83 -2.52 4.05
N MET A 107 -12.38 -1.52 4.82
CA MET A 107 -13.21 -0.78 5.77
C MET A 107 -14.19 0.16 5.07
N ALA A 108 -13.82 0.77 3.93
CA ALA A 108 -14.68 1.65 3.16
C ALA A 108 -15.96 0.97 2.63
N PHE A 109 -16.02 -0.35 2.58
CA PHE A 109 -17.25 -1.09 2.26
C PHE A 109 -18.30 -1.09 3.37
N VAL A 110 -17.90 -0.79 4.61
CA VAL A 110 -18.77 -0.94 5.79
C VAL A 110 -18.74 0.29 6.71
N ASN A 111 -17.99 1.31 6.36
CA ASN A 111 -17.83 2.52 7.16
C ASN A 111 -17.71 3.74 6.26
N ASP A 112 -18.65 4.69 6.40
CA ASP A 112 -18.70 5.93 5.62
C ASP A 112 -17.84 7.06 6.25
N ASP A 113 -17.37 6.89 7.49
CA ASP A 113 -16.47 7.86 8.15
C ASP A 113 -15.03 7.64 7.70
N VAL A 114 -14.57 8.47 6.77
CA VAL A 114 -13.21 8.42 6.21
C VAL A 114 -12.14 8.53 7.30
N LYS A 115 -12.36 9.37 8.32
CA LYS A 115 -11.40 9.55 9.41
C LYS A 115 -11.25 8.26 10.24
N ASP A 116 -12.36 7.58 10.49
CA ASP A 116 -12.34 6.30 11.21
C ASP A 116 -11.74 5.18 10.36
N VAL A 117 -11.98 5.17 9.05
CA VAL A 117 -11.33 4.27 8.09
C VAL A 117 -9.81 4.44 8.13
N VAL A 118 -9.30 5.67 8.00
CA VAL A 118 -7.86 5.98 8.06
C VAL A 118 -7.28 5.58 9.42
N LYS A 119 -7.95 5.94 10.51
CA LYS A 119 -7.51 5.60 11.88
C LYS A 119 -7.43 4.09 12.10
N THR A 120 -8.40 3.35 11.58
CA THR A 120 -8.40 1.89 11.64
C THR A 120 -7.21 1.31 10.89
N ALA A 121 -6.94 1.80 9.68
CA ALA A 121 -5.80 1.35 8.89
C ALA A 121 -4.46 1.67 9.58
N VAL A 122 -4.30 2.85 10.14
CA VAL A 122 -3.10 3.22 10.93
C VAL A 122 -2.90 2.24 12.10
N SER A 123 -3.97 1.86 12.80
CA SER A 123 -3.90 0.95 13.96
C SER A 123 -3.49 -0.48 13.60
N MET A 124 -3.60 -0.87 12.34
CA MET A 124 -3.23 -2.20 11.84
C MET A 124 -1.76 -2.33 11.46
N ILE A 125 -1.03 -1.20 11.35
CA ILE A 125 0.39 -1.19 11.02
C ILE A 125 1.24 -1.34 12.28
N PRO A 126 2.29 -2.18 12.28
CA PRO A 126 3.18 -2.36 13.43
C PRO A 126 3.79 -1.03 13.89
N THR A 127 3.64 -0.71 15.17
CA THR A 127 4.02 0.58 15.75
C THR A 127 5.54 0.83 15.79
N ASP A 128 6.34 -0.21 15.65
CA ASP A 128 7.80 -0.16 15.59
C ASP A 128 8.34 -0.02 14.15
N SER A 129 7.45 0.04 13.15
CA SER A 129 7.83 0.24 11.75
C SER A 129 8.05 1.71 11.41
N GLU A 130 8.95 1.97 10.44
CA GLU A 130 9.13 3.33 9.92
C GLU A 130 7.88 3.80 9.18
N TYR A 131 7.19 2.90 8.47
CA TYR A 131 5.92 3.22 7.79
C TYR A 131 4.85 3.71 8.77
N TYR A 132 4.71 3.08 9.95
CA TYR A 132 3.83 3.58 11.01
C TYR A 132 4.18 5.01 11.43
N SER A 133 5.46 5.30 11.61
CA SER A 133 5.91 6.65 11.98
C SER A 133 5.55 7.68 10.91
N VAL A 134 5.58 7.28 9.62
CA VAL A 134 5.22 8.16 8.50
C VAL A 134 3.71 8.46 8.49
N ILE A 135 2.89 7.41 8.52
CA ILE A 135 1.42 7.57 8.43
C ILE A 135 0.84 8.25 9.68
N SER A 136 1.38 7.94 10.87
CA SER A 136 0.99 8.63 12.11
C SER A 136 1.34 10.11 12.06
N PHE A 137 2.53 10.46 11.56
CA PHE A 137 2.92 11.84 11.40
C PHE A 137 2.01 12.60 10.42
N ALA A 138 1.70 12.02 9.27
CA ALA A 138 0.78 12.64 8.31
C ALA A 138 -0.63 12.82 8.91
N TYR A 139 -1.12 11.82 9.64
CA TYR A 139 -2.39 11.91 10.36
C TYR A 139 -2.39 13.04 11.40
N ASP A 140 -1.32 13.16 12.20
CA ASP A 140 -1.16 14.22 13.19
C ASP A 140 -1.09 15.61 12.53
N CYS A 141 -0.43 15.75 11.37
CA CYS A 141 -0.45 16.98 10.59
C CYS A 141 -1.88 17.37 10.18
N CYS A 142 -2.70 16.41 9.76
CA CYS A 142 -4.11 16.68 9.43
C CYS A 142 -4.94 17.14 10.65
N LEU A 143 -4.60 16.69 11.85
CA LEU A 143 -5.26 17.15 13.08
C LEU A 143 -4.77 18.53 13.54
N LYS A 144 -3.52 18.88 13.22
CA LYS A 144 -2.86 20.13 13.62
C LYS A 144 -3.25 21.31 12.74
N TYR A 145 -3.35 21.11 11.43
CA TYR A 145 -3.56 22.19 10.47
C TYR A 145 -5.01 22.22 9.97
N GLY A 146 -5.52 23.45 9.78
CA GLY A 146 -6.83 23.69 9.18
C GLY A 146 -6.84 23.67 7.65
N ASP A 147 -5.65 23.74 7.03
CA ASP A 147 -5.44 23.78 5.58
C ASP A 147 -4.53 22.61 5.15
N TRP A 148 -4.92 21.92 4.09
CA TRP A 148 -4.16 20.79 3.59
C TRP A 148 -2.78 21.16 3.02
N HIS A 149 -2.61 22.38 2.49
CA HIS A 149 -1.32 22.86 2.00
C HIS A 149 -0.28 22.93 3.13
N ASP A 150 -0.67 23.39 4.32
CA ASP A 150 0.23 23.44 5.47
C ASP A 150 0.61 22.04 5.96
N ALA A 151 -0.37 21.10 5.99
CA ALA A 151 -0.13 19.72 6.35
C ALA A 151 0.81 19.02 5.35
N LEU A 152 0.60 19.25 4.05
CA LEU A 152 1.43 18.71 2.98
C LEU A 152 2.85 19.27 3.05
N ALA A 153 3.00 20.58 3.20
CA ALA A 153 4.31 21.24 3.27
C ALA A 153 5.17 20.69 4.42
N GLU A 154 4.56 20.40 5.59
CA GLU A 154 5.28 19.82 6.72
C GLU A 154 5.72 18.37 6.44
N CYS A 155 4.87 17.58 5.77
CA CYS A 155 5.21 16.23 5.34
C CYS A 155 6.32 16.23 4.28
N GLU A 156 6.24 17.11 3.28
CA GLU A 156 7.25 17.25 2.22
C GLU A 156 8.61 17.65 2.81
N GLU A 157 8.66 18.60 3.71
CA GLU A 157 9.92 19.02 4.35
C GLU A 157 10.55 17.87 5.14
N LYS A 158 9.73 17.10 5.89
CA LYS A 158 10.23 15.99 6.70
C LYS A 158 10.76 14.83 5.85
N TYR A 159 10.09 14.53 4.73
CA TYR A 159 10.42 13.38 3.89
C TYR A 159 11.12 13.75 2.58
N LYS A 160 11.60 14.98 2.41
CA LYS A 160 12.27 15.50 1.19
C LYS A 160 13.49 14.69 0.73
N LYS A 161 14.08 13.88 1.60
CA LYS A 161 15.20 13.00 1.25
C LYS A 161 14.80 11.79 0.39
N TYR A 162 13.51 11.45 0.40
CA TYR A 162 12.99 10.31 -0.36
C TYR A 162 12.58 10.76 -1.77
N ASN A 163 12.77 9.85 -2.73
CA ASN A 163 12.27 10.04 -4.08
C ASN A 163 10.73 10.09 -4.06
N TRP A 164 10.12 10.89 -4.91
CA TRP A 164 8.66 11.03 -5.01
C TRP A 164 7.92 9.71 -5.33
N ILE A 165 8.64 8.70 -5.85
CA ILE A 165 8.09 7.35 -6.10
C ILE A 165 8.15 6.46 -4.84
N HIS A 166 8.82 6.89 -3.76
CA HIS A 166 8.88 6.13 -2.52
C HIS A 166 7.50 6.05 -1.85
N ALA A 167 7.23 4.96 -1.13
CA ALA A 167 5.95 4.77 -0.43
C ALA A 167 5.61 5.90 0.55
N TYR A 168 6.60 6.49 1.22
CA TYR A 168 6.39 7.46 2.29
C TYR A 168 5.74 8.78 1.85
N PRO A 169 6.27 9.55 0.87
CA PRO A 169 5.62 10.77 0.43
C PRO A 169 4.21 10.48 -0.13
N ASN A 170 4.03 9.35 -0.78
CA ASN A 170 2.73 8.98 -1.33
C ASN A 170 1.71 8.63 -0.23
N ALA A 171 2.12 7.94 0.84
CA ALA A 171 1.26 7.69 2.00
C ALA A 171 0.83 8.99 2.68
N CYS A 172 1.73 9.97 2.79
CA CYS A 172 1.38 11.30 3.31
C CYS A 172 0.32 11.99 2.45
N CYS A 173 0.52 12.03 1.13
CA CYS A 173 -0.45 12.63 0.20
C CYS A 173 -1.81 11.94 0.27
N GLU A 174 -1.83 10.60 0.32
CA GLU A 174 -3.07 9.82 0.41
C GLU A 174 -3.86 10.14 1.68
N ILE A 175 -3.21 10.15 2.84
CA ILE A 175 -3.86 10.51 4.12
C ILE A 175 -4.40 11.92 4.08
N ILE A 176 -3.59 12.89 3.60
CA ILE A 176 -3.99 14.29 3.51
C ILE A 176 -5.22 14.43 2.59
N ALA A 177 -5.18 13.84 1.41
CA ALA A 177 -6.29 13.91 0.47
C ALA A 177 -7.59 13.32 1.05
N LEU A 178 -7.50 12.17 1.72
CA LEU A 178 -8.65 11.53 2.36
C LEU A 178 -9.20 12.36 3.53
N MET A 179 -8.33 12.84 4.41
CA MET A 179 -8.73 13.57 5.62
C MET A 179 -9.39 14.92 5.31
N TYR A 180 -8.85 15.67 4.35
CA TYR A 180 -9.43 16.98 3.95
C TYR A 180 -10.50 16.86 2.87
N GLY A 181 -10.52 15.74 2.13
CA GLY A 181 -11.60 15.43 1.17
C GLY A 181 -12.94 15.11 1.83
N GLU A 182 -12.94 14.64 3.08
CA GLU A 182 -14.13 14.43 3.92
C GLU A 182 -15.21 13.57 3.26
N GLY A 183 -14.81 12.54 2.50
CA GLY A 183 -15.71 11.65 1.78
C GLY A 183 -16.28 12.24 0.47
N ASN A 184 -15.91 13.46 0.10
CA ASN A 184 -16.28 14.03 -1.19
C ASN A 184 -15.24 13.66 -2.25
N TYR A 185 -15.66 12.89 -3.26
CA TYR A 185 -14.77 12.37 -4.30
C TYR A 185 -14.03 13.47 -5.08
N GLU A 186 -14.76 14.49 -5.56
CA GLU A 186 -14.16 15.59 -6.34
C GLU A 186 -13.17 16.40 -5.49
N LYS A 187 -13.54 16.68 -4.22
CA LYS A 187 -12.66 17.39 -3.29
C LYS A 187 -11.39 16.60 -3.02
N THR A 188 -11.50 15.29 -2.79
CA THR A 188 -10.35 14.41 -2.55
C THR A 188 -9.39 14.37 -3.73
N LEU A 189 -9.91 14.36 -4.97
CA LEU A 189 -9.08 14.34 -6.18
C LEU A 189 -8.41 15.69 -6.51
N ASN A 190 -8.91 16.78 -5.95
CA ASN A 190 -8.35 18.12 -6.17
C ASN A 190 -7.35 18.57 -5.10
N ILE A 191 -7.13 17.75 -4.10
CA ILE A 191 -6.07 17.89 -3.08
C ILE A 191 -4.83 17.13 -3.52
#